data_f953e93eaec0e91e29a303b6932d7787
#
_entry.id   f953e93eaec0e91e29a303b6932d7787
#
_cell.length_a   1.000
_cell.length_b   1.000
_cell.length_c   1.000
_cell.angle_alpha   90.00
_cell.angle_beta   90.00
_cell.angle_gamma   90.00
#
_symmetry.space_group_name_H-M   'P 1'
#
loop_
_entity.id
_entity.type
_entity.pdbx_description
1 polymer ?
#
loop_
_entity_poly.entity_id
_entity_poly.type
_entity_poly.pdbx_seq_one_letter_code
_entity_poly.pdbx_strand_id
1 'polypeptide(L)'
;MRLIQVPPIICLYMWMLLHLFSCQPQKPSNSVDSFPLSEITITDIQNSYGNGSFTVRQIVELYLDRIENIDRNGPKLNSIIIVNPDALQIADSLDQIIKLGNEKGALFGIPVLLKDNINTHDQMPTTAGSRILNNSYPPHDSWVAKKLRDAGAVIIGKANLSEWANYRASFSSSGWSGVGGQTKNPYVLDRNPCGSSSGSAVAVSANLCAVAVGTETWGSIMCPSNANGIVGIKPTVGLWSRSGIVPISYTQDTAGPMARTVRDAAILLGAVTGIDSSDQKTSSGSGNFHQDYTQFLKETGLNGKRIGYLKTEEGKHHKVDTLMYRAVRYLKGQGAEIIELEKLVEGTPYNNSTKVLAYEFKDGLKKYFASL
;
A
#
# COMPACT_ATOMS: atom_id res chain seq x y z
N MET A 1 39.63 69.50 -24.30
CA MET A 1 39.17 68.13 -23.95
C MET A 1 37.66 68.08 -24.04
N ARG A 2 37.12 67.51 -25.15
CA ARG A 2 35.64 67.42 -25.37
C ARG A 2 35.15 66.11 -24.75
N LEU A 3 34.32 66.23 -23.70
CA LEU A 3 33.56 65.12 -23.13
C LEU A 3 32.54 64.63 -24.12
N ILE A 4 32.61 63.38 -24.54
CA ILE A 4 31.62 62.71 -25.36
C ILE A 4 30.45 62.32 -24.42
N GLN A 5 29.34 63.03 -24.53
CA GLN A 5 28.11 62.65 -23.85
C GLN A 5 27.48 61.43 -24.60
N VAL A 6 27.43 60.29 -23.97
CA VAL A 6 26.72 59.10 -24.47
C VAL A 6 25.22 59.28 -24.20
N PRO A 7 24.36 59.15 -25.21
CA PRO A 7 22.93 59.37 -25.03
C PRO A 7 22.31 58.31 -24.11
N PRO A 8 21.31 58.67 -23.25
CA PRO A 8 20.74 57.80 -22.26
C PRO A 8 20.06 56.55 -22.83
N ILE A 9 19.74 56.49 -24.08
CA ILE A 9 19.13 55.34 -24.78
C ILE A 9 20.10 54.16 -24.86
N ILE A 10 21.41 54.36 -24.99
CA ILE A 10 22.42 53.29 -25.06
C ILE A 10 22.57 52.60 -23.70
N CYS A 11 22.48 53.33 -22.58
CA CYS A 11 22.51 52.75 -21.23
C CYS A 11 21.29 51.87 -20.94
N LEU A 12 20.10 52.23 -21.50
CA LEU A 12 18.88 51.43 -21.27
C LEU A 12 18.92 50.09 -22.04
N TYR A 13 19.49 50.07 -23.26
CA TYR A 13 19.65 48.81 -24.00
C TYR A 13 20.73 47.89 -23.39
N MET A 14 21.78 48.45 -22.82
CA MET A 14 22.79 47.66 -22.15
C MET A 14 22.30 47.07 -20.79
N TRP A 15 21.39 47.77 -20.11
CA TRP A 15 20.73 47.26 -18.87
C TRP A 15 19.71 46.18 -19.20
N MET A 16 18.96 46.29 -20.32
CA MET A 16 18.02 45.27 -20.80
C MET A 16 18.71 43.99 -21.27
N LEU A 17 19.89 44.08 -21.88
CA LEU A 17 20.67 42.92 -22.32
C LEU A 17 21.32 42.15 -21.16
N LEU A 18 21.62 42.79 -20.02
CA LEU A 18 22.14 42.12 -18.83
C LEU A 18 21.09 41.29 -18.08
N HIS A 19 19.80 41.60 -18.24
CA HIS A 19 18.72 40.80 -17.63
C HIS A 19 18.26 39.62 -18.46
N LEU A 20 18.64 39.52 -19.75
CA LEU A 20 18.29 38.38 -20.60
C LEU A 20 19.17 37.15 -20.43
N PHE A 21 20.30 37.27 -19.70
CA PHE A 21 21.21 36.16 -19.44
C PHE A 21 21.04 35.49 -18.08
N SER A 22 20.03 35.88 -17.27
CA SER A 22 19.85 35.35 -15.92
C SER A 22 18.83 34.22 -15.80
N CYS A 23 18.24 33.72 -16.89
CA CYS A 23 17.47 32.49 -16.90
C CYS A 23 18.25 31.37 -17.59
N GLN A 24 19.27 30.84 -16.92
CA GLN A 24 19.66 29.48 -17.25
C GLN A 24 18.57 28.55 -16.72
N PRO A 25 17.98 27.71 -17.58
CA PRO A 25 17.15 26.62 -17.08
C PRO A 25 18.07 25.78 -16.19
N GLN A 26 17.74 25.70 -14.90
CA GLN A 26 18.35 24.69 -14.04
C GLN A 26 18.14 23.36 -14.76
N LYS A 27 19.21 22.75 -15.24
CA LYS A 27 19.20 21.35 -15.63
C LYS A 27 18.55 20.60 -14.46
N PRO A 28 17.51 19.79 -14.70
CA PRO A 28 17.02 18.93 -13.66
C PRO A 28 18.24 18.17 -13.15
N SER A 29 18.51 18.26 -11.86
CA SER A 29 19.50 17.43 -11.22
C SER A 29 19.04 16.00 -11.42
N ASN A 30 19.63 15.27 -12.35
CA ASN A 30 19.54 13.82 -12.42
C ASN A 30 20.28 13.23 -11.20
N SER A 31 19.88 13.59 -9.98
CA SER A 31 20.15 12.77 -8.84
C SER A 31 19.20 11.57 -8.97
N VAL A 32 19.69 10.50 -9.56
CA VAL A 32 19.13 9.17 -9.33
C VAL A 32 18.88 9.09 -7.84
N ASP A 33 17.66 8.77 -7.44
CA ASP A 33 17.31 8.59 -6.03
C ASP A 33 18.32 7.60 -5.43
N SER A 34 19.23 8.12 -4.63
CA SER A 34 20.32 7.33 -4.04
C SER A 34 19.85 6.52 -2.82
N PHE A 35 18.54 6.37 -2.65
CA PHE A 35 17.97 5.60 -1.55
C PHE A 35 18.42 4.13 -1.63
N PRO A 36 19.17 3.64 -0.62
CA PRO A 36 19.80 2.32 -0.69
C PRO A 36 18.81 1.15 -0.78
N LEU A 37 17.56 1.38 -0.32
CA LEU A 37 16.50 0.37 -0.31
C LEU A 37 15.49 0.58 -1.45
N SER A 38 15.86 1.31 -2.50
CA SER A 38 14.99 1.51 -3.66
C SER A 38 14.66 0.16 -4.31
N GLU A 39 13.35 -0.13 -4.46
CA GLU A 39 12.83 -1.38 -5.05
C GLU A 39 13.32 -2.70 -4.39
N ILE A 40 13.89 -2.62 -3.18
CA ILE A 40 14.41 -3.80 -2.46
C ILE A 40 13.28 -4.78 -2.12
N THR A 41 13.54 -6.08 -2.27
CA THR A 41 12.58 -7.15 -1.96
C THR A 41 12.74 -7.65 -0.51
N ILE A 42 11.74 -8.38 0.00
CA ILE A 42 11.84 -9.09 1.28
C ILE A 42 13.08 -9.98 1.32
N THR A 43 13.32 -10.74 0.24
CA THR A 43 14.48 -11.66 0.14
C THR A 43 15.80 -10.90 0.21
N ASP A 44 15.91 -9.75 -0.49
CA ASP A 44 17.14 -8.96 -0.48
C ASP A 44 17.40 -8.35 0.91
N ILE A 45 16.36 -7.86 1.59
CA ILE A 45 16.46 -7.37 2.97
C ILE A 45 16.99 -8.49 3.88
N GLN A 46 16.39 -9.67 3.85
CA GLN A 46 16.81 -10.80 4.68
C GLN A 46 18.23 -11.29 4.34
N ASN A 47 18.59 -11.33 3.07
CA ASN A 47 19.96 -11.63 2.64
C ASN A 47 20.97 -10.59 3.17
N SER A 48 20.58 -9.32 3.27
CA SER A 48 21.44 -8.25 3.81
C SER A 48 21.75 -8.44 5.30
N TYR A 49 20.85 -9.03 6.06
CA TYR A 49 21.10 -9.41 7.44
C TYR A 49 22.10 -10.58 7.53
N GLY A 50 21.90 -11.61 6.70
CA GLY A 50 22.76 -12.80 6.68
C GLY A 50 24.20 -12.50 6.26
N ASN A 51 24.44 -11.53 5.38
CA ASN A 51 25.76 -11.15 4.93
C ASN A 51 26.36 -9.94 5.68
N GLY A 52 25.63 -9.39 6.65
CA GLY A 52 26.06 -8.27 7.49
C GLY A 52 26.09 -6.90 6.81
N SER A 53 25.48 -6.74 5.61
CA SER A 53 25.42 -5.46 4.90
C SER A 53 24.53 -4.44 5.61
N PHE A 54 23.47 -4.89 6.26
CA PHE A 54 22.58 -4.08 7.08
C PHE A 54 22.18 -4.82 8.36
N THR A 55 21.84 -4.06 9.39
CA THR A 55 21.08 -4.54 10.55
C THR A 55 19.59 -4.24 10.37
N VAL A 56 18.72 -4.88 11.16
CA VAL A 56 17.28 -4.57 11.17
C VAL A 56 17.08 -3.10 11.53
N ARG A 57 17.82 -2.60 12.53
CA ARG A 57 17.79 -1.20 12.95
C ARG A 57 18.11 -0.26 11.79
N GLN A 58 19.18 -0.50 11.06
CA GLN A 58 19.59 0.36 9.93
C GLN A 58 18.53 0.39 8.82
N ILE A 59 17.92 -0.76 8.50
CA ILE A 59 16.82 -0.83 7.53
C ILE A 59 15.62 0.00 8.01
N VAL A 60 15.23 -0.14 9.27
CA VAL A 60 14.10 0.63 9.84
C VAL A 60 14.42 2.13 9.85
N GLU A 61 15.61 2.55 10.28
CA GLU A 61 16.05 3.95 10.27
C GLU A 61 15.96 4.56 8.85
N LEU A 62 16.47 3.87 7.84
CA LEU A 62 16.41 4.32 6.45
C LEU A 62 14.96 4.56 5.97
N TYR A 63 14.02 3.68 6.32
CA TYR A 63 12.61 3.89 5.99
C TYR A 63 12.00 5.05 6.79
N LEU A 64 12.31 5.18 8.08
CA LEU A 64 11.81 6.29 8.90
C LEU A 64 12.32 7.65 8.39
N ASP A 65 13.59 7.75 8.03
CA ASP A 65 14.18 8.94 7.43
C ASP A 65 13.51 9.27 6.08
N ARG A 66 13.25 8.25 5.26
CA ARG A 66 12.55 8.46 3.99
C ARG A 66 11.09 8.91 4.19
N ILE A 67 10.40 8.38 5.19
CA ILE A 67 9.05 8.83 5.58
C ILE A 67 9.10 10.32 5.94
N GLU A 68 10.05 10.74 6.75
CA GLU A 68 10.19 12.14 7.16
C GLU A 68 10.46 13.05 5.95
N ASN A 69 11.35 12.64 5.04
CA ASN A 69 11.79 13.46 3.92
C ASN A 69 10.79 13.48 2.75
N ILE A 70 10.08 12.38 2.48
CA ILE A 70 9.22 12.25 1.30
C ILE A 70 7.73 12.38 1.66
N ASP A 71 7.31 11.71 2.75
CA ASP A 71 5.89 11.67 3.11
C ASP A 71 5.45 12.94 3.85
N ARG A 72 6.29 13.46 4.76
CA ARG A 72 5.96 14.60 5.64
C ARG A 72 6.47 15.94 5.11
N ASN A 73 7.72 16.05 4.72
CA ASN A 73 8.37 17.33 4.43
C ASN A 73 8.60 17.63 2.94
N GLY A 74 8.89 16.66 2.10
CA GLY A 74 9.15 16.84 0.66
C GLY A 74 7.87 17.00 -0.17
N PRO A 75 7.56 16.02 -1.04
CA PRO A 75 6.32 16.01 -1.82
C PRO A 75 5.06 16.02 -0.97
N LYS A 76 5.15 15.68 0.31
CA LYS A 76 4.05 15.58 1.29
C LYS A 76 2.96 14.67 0.77
N LEU A 77 3.31 13.38 0.67
CA LEU A 77 2.40 12.36 0.14
C LEU A 77 1.24 12.09 1.10
N ASN A 78 1.42 12.36 2.40
CA ASN A 78 0.43 12.11 3.46
C ASN A 78 -0.08 10.66 3.46
N SER A 79 0.81 9.72 3.20
CA SER A 79 0.47 8.29 3.14
C SER A 79 0.51 7.62 4.50
N ILE A 80 1.13 8.24 5.51
CA ILE A 80 1.32 7.69 6.85
C ILE A 80 0.72 8.64 7.89
N ILE A 81 -0.20 8.11 8.71
CA ILE A 81 -0.82 8.84 9.80
C ILE A 81 0.12 8.93 11.00
N ILE A 82 0.66 7.78 11.41
CA ILE A 82 1.52 7.69 12.58
C ILE A 82 2.63 6.67 12.36
N VAL A 83 3.82 7.02 12.80
CA VAL A 83 4.98 6.12 12.89
C VAL A 83 4.94 5.45 14.26
N ASN A 84 5.29 4.17 14.31
CA ASN A 84 5.39 3.43 15.55
C ASN A 84 6.56 3.96 16.39
N PRO A 85 6.32 4.53 17.59
CA PRO A 85 7.39 5.05 18.44
C PRO A 85 8.37 3.96 18.91
N ASP A 86 7.92 2.70 18.95
CA ASP A 86 8.73 1.57 19.39
C ASP A 86 9.48 0.86 18.26
N ALA A 87 9.37 1.33 17.00
CA ALA A 87 9.91 0.65 15.82
C ALA A 87 11.42 0.34 15.95
N LEU A 88 12.21 1.31 16.42
CA LEU A 88 13.66 1.14 16.59
C LEU A 88 14.01 0.20 17.75
N GLN A 89 13.25 0.22 18.85
CA GLN A 89 13.46 -0.70 19.97
C GLN A 89 13.13 -2.14 19.56
N ILE A 90 12.07 -2.34 18.77
CA ILE A 90 11.73 -3.64 18.17
C ILE A 90 12.86 -4.12 17.26
N ALA A 91 13.38 -3.23 16.41
CA ALA A 91 14.49 -3.54 15.51
C ALA A 91 15.76 -3.96 16.27
N ASP A 92 16.11 -3.24 17.35
CA ASP A 92 17.24 -3.60 18.22
C ASP A 92 17.07 -5.00 18.84
N SER A 93 15.85 -5.33 19.25
CA SER A 93 15.54 -6.66 19.81
C SER A 93 15.72 -7.76 18.76
N LEU A 94 15.32 -7.51 17.49
CA LEU A 94 15.51 -8.46 16.40
C LEU A 94 16.99 -8.60 16.02
N ASP A 95 17.78 -7.52 16.06
CA ASP A 95 19.23 -7.58 15.87
C ASP A 95 19.94 -8.44 16.92
N GLN A 96 19.44 -8.46 18.19
CA GLN A 96 19.96 -9.41 19.19
C GLN A 96 19.60 -10.87 18.84
N ILE A 97 18.42 -11.11 18.30
CA ILE A 97 18.00 -12.46 17.87
C ILE A 97 18.90 -12.96 16.73
N ILE A 98 19.26 -12.09 15.76
CA ILE A 98 20.22 -12.41 14.70
C ILE A 98 21.56 -12.83 15.28
N LYS A 99 22.11 -12.07 16.24
CA LYS A 99 23.39 -12.40 16.87
C LYS A 99 23.38 -13.77 17.58
N LEU A 100 22.21 -14.25 17.99
CA LEU A 100 22.04 -15.55 18.61
C LEU A 100 21.74 -16.68 17.61
N GLY A 101 21.61 -16.39 16.31
CA GLY A 101 21.28 -17.34 15.25
C GLY A 101 19.89 -17.97 15.42
N ASN A 102 18.92 -17.17 15.93
CA ASN A 102 17.57 -17.64 16.24
C ASN A 102 16.48 -16.97 15.40
N GLU A 103 16.81 -16.49 14.19
CA GLU A 103 15.88 -15.84 13.27
C GLU A 103 14.75 -16.79 12.89
N LYS A 104 13.52 -16.36 13.06
CA LYS A 104 12.33 -17.16 12.74
C LYS A 104 11.23 -16.30 12.11
N GLY A 105 10.56 -16.90 11.13
CA GLY A 105 9.41 -16.30 10.48
C GLY A 105 9.72 -15.72 9.11
N ALA A 106 8.75 -15.84 8.22
CA ALA A 106 8.88 -15.43 6.81
C ALA A 106 9.06 -13.91 6.62
N LEU A 107 8.77 -13.10 7.64
CA LEU A 107 8.87 -11.65 7.63
C LEU A 107 9.87 -11.13 8.66
N PHE A 108 10.79 -11.97 9.14
CA PHE A 108 11.75 -11.57 10.17
C PHE A 108 12.54 -10.32 9.74
N GLY A 109 12.47 -9.28 10.58
CA GLY A 109 13.11 -7.99 10.34
C GLY A 109 12.50 -7.13 9.25
N ILE A 110 11.38 -7.51 8.64
CA ILE A 110 10.77 -6.79 7.52
C ILE A 110 9.90 -5.64 8.00
N PRO A 111 10.16 -4.37 7.56
CA PRO A 111 9.33 -3.22 7.88
C PRO A 111 8.00 -3.24 7.14
N VAL A 112 6.88 -3.25 7.89
CA VAL A 112 5.51 -3.35 7.39
C VAL A 112 4.68 -2.16 7.86
N LEU A 113 3.85 -1.61 6.98
CA LEU A 113 2.82 -0.63 7.30
C LEU A 113 1.43 -1.28 7.33
N LEU A 114 0.62 -0.91 8.29
CA LEU A 114 -0.78 -1.34 8.40
C LEU A 114 -1.73 -0.18 8.07
N LYS A 115 -2.75 -0.45 7.27
CA LYS A 115 -3.85 0.50 7.10
C LYS A 115 -4.48 0.84 8.46
N ASP A 116 -4.80 2.11 8.70
CA ASP A 116 -5.22 2.61 10.02
C ASP A 116 -6.66 2.22 10.43
N ASN A 117 -7.20 1.19 9.84
CA ASN A 117 -8.39 0.50 10.32
C ASN A 117 -8.10 -0.92 10.88
N ILE A 118 -6.82 -1.27 11.02
CA ILE A 118 -6.33 -2.55 11.55
C ILE A 118 -5.77 -2.32 12.95
N ASN A 119 -6.36 -2.93 13.96
CA ASN A 119 -5.96 -2.77 15.35
C ASN A 119 -4.53 -3.23 15.61
N THR A 120 -3.81 -2.44 16.40
CA THR A 120 -2.54 -2.81 17.04
C THR A 120 -2.62 -2.50 18.52
N HIS A 121 -2.17 -3.41 19.34
CA HIS A 121 -2.04 -3.21 20.79
C HIS A 121 -0.64 -2.71 21.12
N ASP A 122 -0.44 -1.42 20.90
CA ASP A 122 0.79 -0.68 21.12
C ASP A 122 0.49 0.82 21.34
N GLN A 123 1.48 1.68 21.20
CA GLN A 123 1.31 3.14 21.41
C GLN A 123 0.65 3.87 20.20
N MET A 124 0.17 3.13 19.21
CA MET A 124 -0.53 3.73 18.05
C MET A 124 -2.05 3.55 18.18
N PRO A 125 -2.84 4.63 18.07
CA PRO A 125 -4.29 4.49 18.00
C PRO A 125 -4.70 3.84 16.67
N THR A 126 -5.92 3.30 16.62
CA THR A 126 -6.58 2.86 15.39
C THR A 126 -7.76 3.79 15.13
N THR A 127 -7.65 4.64 14.12
CA THR A 127 -8.59 5.75 13.95
C THR A 127 -9.59 5.57 12.81
N ALA A 128 -9.39 4.61 11.92
CA ALA A 128 -10.10 4.55 10.63
C ALA A 128 -10.08 5.90 9.87
N GLY A 129 -9.06 6.74 10.13
CA GLY A 129 -8.92 8.09 9.61
C GLY A 129 -9.84 9.13 10.26
N SER A 130 -10.65 8.76 11.25
CA SER A 130 -11.62 9.63 11.89
C SER A 130 -11.11 10.25 13.19
N ARG A 131 -11.28 11.56 13.33
CA ARG A 131 -10.91 12.29 14.55
C ARG A 131 -11.62 11.81 15.80
N ILE A 132 -12.78 11.18 15.66
CA ILE A 132 -13.52 10.60 16.79
C ILE A 132 -12.71 9.50 17.49
N LEU A 133 -11.86 8.81 16.75
CA LEU A 133 -11.03 7.70 17.25
C LEU A 133 -9.56 8.09 17.49
N ASN A 134 -9.20 9.37 17.51
CA ASN A 134 -7.81 9.81 17.72
C ASN A 134 -7.13 9.21 18.97
N ASN A 135 -7.91 8.91 20.00
CA ASN A 135 -7.44 8.34 21.25
C ASN A 135 -7.94 6.90 21.44
N SER A 136 -8.30 6.20 20.37
CA SER A 136 -8.74 4.81 20.43
C SER A 136 -7.54 3.89 20.36
N TYR A 137 -7.10 3.40 21.52
CA TYR A 137 -6.03 2.41 21.68
C TYR A 137 -6.67 1.04 21.90
N PRO A 138 -6.65 0.15 20.90
CA PRO A 138 -7.30 -1.15 21.01
C PRO A 138 -6.69 -2.00 22.12
N PRO A 139 -7.52 -2.74 22.89
CA PRO A 139 -7.03 -3.58 24.00
C PRO A 139 -6.27 -4.83 23.52
N HIS A 140 -6.38 -5.16 22.22
CA HIS A 140 -5.74 -6.33 21.60
C HIS A 140 -5.30 -6.04 20.17
N ASP A 141 -4.23 -6.72 19.74
CA ASP A 141 -3.88 -6.78 18.32
C ASP A 141 -5.03 -7.40 17.50
N SER A 142 -5.21 -6.93 16.29
CA SER A 142 -5.93 -7.70 15.27
C SER A 142 -5.19 -9.02 14.99
N TRP A 143 -5.90 -10.01 14.45
CA TRP A 143 -5.23 -11.21 13.94
C TRP A 143 -4.07 -10.89 13.01
N VAL A 144 -4.28 -9.94 12.08
CA VAL A 144 -3.26 -9.50 11.12
C VAL A 144 -2.01 -8.98 11.83
N ALA A 145 -2.16 -8.05 12.77
CA ALA A 145 -1.04 -7.49 13.52
C ALA A 145 -0.31 -8.57 14.33
N LYS A 146 -1.06 -9.43 15.02
CA LYS A 146 -0.49 -10.55 15.77
C LYS A 146 0.33 -11.48 14.87
N LYS A 147 -0.22 -11.91 13.73
CA LYS A 147 0.46 -12.81 12.78
C LYS A 147 1.72 -12.19 12.19
N LEU A 148 1.70 -10.88 11.92
CA LEU A 148 2.89 -10.16 11.47
C LEU A 148 3.99 -10.15 12.54
N ARG A 149 3.64 -9.87 13.80
CA ARG A 149 4.60 -9.94 14.92
C ARG A 149 5.12 -11.35 15.11
N ASP A 150 4.26 -12.36 15.07
CA ASP A 150 4.64 -13.79 15.17
C ASP A 150 5.60 -14.20 14.02
N ALA A 151 5.47 -13.58 12.85
CA ALA A 151 6.36 -13.77 11.70
C ALA A 151 7.65 -12.94 11.77
N GLY A 152 7.87 -12.17 12.84
CA GLY A 152 9.06 -11.35 13.07
C GLY A 152 9.07 -10.01 12.34
N ALA A 153 7.94 -9.53 11.82
CA ALA A 153 7.85 -8.25 11.13
C ALA A 153 7.99 -7.06 12.11
N VAL A 154 8.55 -5.97 11.61
CA VAL A 154 8.55 -4.67 12.30
C VAL A 154 7.39 -3.83 11.79
N ILE A 155 6.33 -3.68 12.59
CA ILE A 155 5.23 -2.76 12.26
C ILE A 155 5.73 -1.33 12.50
N ILE A 156 6.07 -0.61 11.41
CA ILE A 156 6.69 0.72 11.48
C ILE A 156 5.69 1.86 11.55
N GLY A 157 4.37 1.59 11.40
CA GLY A 157 3.36 2.64 11.50
C GLY A 157 2.00 2.27 10.92
N LYS A 158 1.10 3.27 10.95
CA LYS A 158 -0.25 3.19 10.38
C LYS A 158 -0.36 4.05 9.12
N ALA A 159 -0.81 3.44 8.03
CA ALA A 159 -1.01 4.09 6.75
C ALA A 159 -2.36 4.81 6.68
N ASN A 160 -2.37 5.98 6.06
CA ASN A 160 -3.57 6.77 5.81
C ASN A 160 -4.55 6.00 4.88
N LEU A 161 -5.80 6.37 4.98
CA LEU A 161 -6.87 5.72 4.25
C LEU A 161 -7.96 6.75 3.89
N SER A 162 -8.85 6.37 2.99
CA SER A 162 -10.12 7.10 2.89
C SER A 162 -10.90 6.89 4.20
N GLU A 163 -11.33 7.96 4.84
CA GLU A 163 -12.00 7.91 6.16
C GLU A 163 -13.13 6.89 6.18
N TRP A 164 -13.17 6.02 7.20
CA TRP A 164 -14.09 4.88 7.31
C TRP A 164 -14.08 3.97 6.08
N ALA A 165 -12.91 3.80 5.46
CA ALA A 165 -12.72 3.00 4.25
C ALA A 165 -13.68 3.39 3.09
N ASN A 166 -13.86 4.70 2.86
CA ASN A 166 -14.82 5.33 1.94
C ASN A 166 -16.30 5.27 2.40
N TYR A 167 -16.58 4.71 3.56
CA TYR A 167 -17.98 4.55 4.03
C TYR A 167 -18.43 5.72 4.93
N ARG A 168 -17.70 6.83 4.94
CA ARG A 168 -18.01 8.05 5.70
C ARG A 168 -19.27 8.76 5.19
N ALA A 169 -19.44 8.82 3.89
CA ALA A 169 -20.55 9.53 3.23
C ALA A 169 -20.71 9.05 1.78
N SER A 170 -21.85 9.38 1.17
CA SER A 170 -22.15 9.06 -0.23
C SER A 170 -21.14 9.67 -1.22
N PHE A 171 -20.51 10.80 -0.88
CA PHE A 171 -19.50 11.51 -1.67
C PHE A 171 -18.14 11.51 -0.95
N SER A 172 -17.65 10.35 -0.60
CA SER A 172 -16.36 10.19 0.05
C SER A 172 -15.23 10.42 -0.96
N SER A 173 -14.18 11.17 -0.57
CA SER A 173 -12.97 11.35 -1.38
C SER A 173 -11.97 10.24 -1.07
N SER A 174 -11.54 9.49 -2.08
CA SER A 174 -10.52 8.47 -1.88
C SER A 174 -9.18 9.10 -1.49
N GLY A 175 -8.56 8.51 -0.46
CA GLY A 175 -7.28 8.97 0.09
C GLY A 175 -7.38 10.13 1.06
N TRP A 176 -8.57 10.65 1.35
CA TRP A 176 -8.74 11.70 2.34
C TRP A 176 -9.25 11.14 3.66
N SER A 177 -8.67 11.61 4.75
CA SER A 177 -9.17 11.36 6.10
C SER A 177 -9.09 12.62 6.97
N GLY A 178 -9.94 12.69 7.98
CA GLY A 178 -9.94 13.80 8.95
C GLY A 178 -8.65 13.86 9.79
N VAL A 179 -7.96 12.75 9.95
CA VAL A 179 -6.70 12.62 10.70
C VAL A 179 -5.50 12.90 9.82
N GLY A 180 -5.39 12.24 8.66
CA GLY A 180 -4.19 12.28 7.82
C GLY A 180 -4.27 13.27 6.65
N GLY A 181 -5.43 13.92 6.40
CA GLY A 181 -5.63 14.76 5.21
C GLY A 181 -5.65 13.94 3.92
N GLN A 182 -5.35 14.57 2.79
CA GLN A 182 -5.36 13.93 1.47
C GLN A 182 -4.03 13.25 1.16
N THR A 183 -4.05 11.95 0.99
CA THR A 183 -2.94 11.18 0.39
C THR A 183 -2.84 11.48 -1.09
N LYS A 184 -1.63 11.70 -1.60
CA LYS A 184 -1.36 12.04 -3.00
C LYS A 184 -0.79 10.85 -3.76
N ASN A 185 -1.08 10.78 -5.07
CA ASN A 185 -0.43 9.82 -5.94
C ASN A 185 1.07 10.19 -6.10
N PRO A 186 2.03 9.26 -5.88
CA PRO A 186 3.46 9.58 -5.89
C PRO A 186 4.01 9.90 -7.28
N TYR A 187 3.36 9.45 -8.35
CA TYR A 187 3.75 9.74 -9.74
C TYR A 187 3.20 11.07 -10.24
N VAL A 188 2.02 11.48 -9.74
CA VAL A 188 1.34 12.71 -10.16
C VAL A 188 0.66 13.33 -8.93
N LEU A 189 1.36 14.26 -8.29
CA LEU A 189 1.04 14.79 -6.95
C LEU A 189 -0.32 15.51 -6.85
N ASP A 190 -0.91 15.93 -7.96
CA ASP A 190 -2.24 16.55 -8.03
C ASP A 190 -3.36 15.53 -8.30
N ARG A 191 -3.02 14.22 -8.32
CA ARG A 191 -3.98 13.16 -8.59
C ARG A 191 -4.31 12.36 -7.34
N ASN A 192 -5.53 11.84 -7.34
CA ASN A 192 -6.04 10.94 -6.32
C ASN A 192 -5.38 9.55 -6.47
N PRO A 193 -4.87 8.96 -5.39
CA PRO A 193 -4.22 7.64 -5.43
C PRO A 193 -5.20 6.46 -5.47
N CYS A 194 -6.49 6.70 -5.63
CA CYS A 194 -7.56 5.76 -5.33
C CYS A 194 -7.59 5.35 -3.84
N GLY A 195 -8.46 4.46 -3.45
CA GLY A 195 -8.61 4.02 -2.05
C GLY A 195 -9.59 2.83 -1.92
N SER A 196 -9.84 2.46 -0.70
CA SER A 196 -9.59 3.15 0.56
C SER A 196 -8.20 2.87 1.17
N SER A 197 -7.42 1.88 0.74
CA SER A 197 -6.05 1.61 1.23
C SER A 197 -5.01 2.52 0.55
N SER A 198 -5.29 3.82 0.51
CA SER A 198 -4.54 4.83 -0.23
C SER A 198 -3.11 4.95 0.27
N GLY A 199 -2.94 5.15 1.57
CA GLY A 199 -1.62 5.30 2.18
C GLY A 199 -0.78 4.03 2.07
N SER A 200 -1.39 2.84 2.25
CA SER A 200 -0.69 1.56 2.06
C SER A 200 -0.10 1.44 0.65
N ALA A 201 -0.89 1.77 -0.39
CA ALA A 201 -0.42 1.71 -1.77
C ALA A 201 0.66 2.73 -2.07
N VAL A 202 0.44 3.99 -1.67
CA VAL A 202 1.38 5.09 -1.89
C VAL A 202 2.70 4.82 -1.17
N ALA A 203 2.66 4.34 0.08
CA ALA A 203 3.86 4.05 0.85
C ALA A 203 4.72 2.95 0.19
N VAL A 204 4.11 1.87 -0.30
CA VAL A 204 4.82 0.80 -1.03
C VAL A 204 5.42 1.35 -2.33
N SER A 205 4.63 2.10 -3.11
CA SER A 205 5.07 2.69 -4.39
C SER A 205 6.21 3.70 -4.22
N ALA A 206 6.18 4.50 -3.15
CA ALA A 206 7.21 5.51 -2.88
C ALA A 206 8.42 4.95 -2.09
N ASN A 207 8.52 3.65 -1.90
CA ASN A 207 9.58 3.00 -1.10
C ASN A 207 9.65 3.53 0.34
N LEU A 208 8.51 3.71 1.02
CA LEU A 208 8.43 4.11 2.44
C LEU A 208 8.31 2.92 3.39
N CYS A 209 8.19 1.72 2.85
CA CYS A 209 8.20 0.44 3.55
C CYS A 209 8.56 -0.70 2.58
N ALA A 210 8.84 -1.87 3.11
CA ALA A 210 9.04 -3.06 2.26
C ALA A 210 7.71 -3.54 1.68
N VAL A 211 6.71 -3.73 2.53
CA VAL A 211 5.35 -4.15 2.18
C VAL A 211 4.33 -3.47 3.07
N ALA A 212 3.06 -3.50 2.67
CA ALA A 212 1.97 -2.98 3.48
C ALA A 212 0.74 -3.90 3.47
N VAL A 213 -0.13 -3.71 4.44
CA VAL A 213 -1.44 -4.36 4.50
C VAL A 213 -2.53 -3.34 4.22
N GLY A 214 -3.42 -3.68 3.30
CA GLY A 214 -4.66 -2.97 3.04
C GLY A 214 -5.88 -3.77 3.50
N THR A 215 -7.06 -3.18 3.36
CA THR A 215 -8.35 -3.86 3.51
C THR A 215 -9.25 -3.56 2.33
N GLU A 216 -10.08 -4.51 1.97
CA GLU A 216 -11.01 -4.36 0.86
C GLU A 216 -12.36 -4.98 1.16
N THR A 217 -13.41 -4.23 0.83
CA THR A 217 -14.77 -4.70 0.62
C THR A 217 -15.06 -4.74 -0.88
N TRP A 218 -14.92 -3.56 -1.54
CA TRP A 218 -15.06 -3.38 -2.99
C TRP A 218 -13.93 -2.52 -3.55
N GLY A 219 -12.91 -3.14 -4.10
CA GLY A 219 -11.82 -2.47 -4.80
C GLY A 219 -10.78 -1.77 -3.92
N SER A 220 -10.91 -1.78 -2.59
CA SER A 220 -10.07 -0.95 -1.70
C SER A 220 -8.63 -1.42 -1.51
N ILE A 221 -8.21 -2.55 -2.06
CA ILE A 221 -6.83 -2.98 -2.29
C ILE A 221 -6.50 -2.84 -3.77
N MET A 222 -7.38 -3.37 -4.64
CA MET A 222 -7.13 -3.47 -6.07
C MET A 222 -7.02 -2.10 -6.75
N CYS A 223 -7.93 -1.17 -6.44
CA CYS A 223 -7.93 0.15 -7.06
C CYS A 223 -6.66 0.97 -6.68
N PRO A 224 -6.31 1.15 -5.38
CA PRO A 224 -5.10 1.88 -5.05
C PRO A 224 -3.82 1.16 -5.50
N SER A 225 -3.78 -0.18 -5.54
CA SER A 225 -2.63 -0.90 -6.10
C SER A 225 -2.44 -0.59 -7.57
N ASN A 226 -3.51 -0.63 -8.36
CA ASN A 226 -3.47 -0.28 -9.77
C ASN A 226 -3.06 1.18 -10.01
N ALA A 227 -3.66 2.13 -9.27
CA ALA A 227 -3.41 3.56 -9.43
C ALA A 227 -1.97 3.97 -9.04
N ASN A 228 -1.30 3.18 -8.21
CA ASN A 228 0.05 3.45 -7.72
C ASN A 228 1.10 2.44 -8.25
N GLY A 229 0.75 1.59 -9.22
CA GLY A 229 1.69 0.72 -9.93
C GLY A 229 2.32 -0.36 -9.06
N ILE A 230 1.58 -0.93 -8.11
CA ILE A 230 2.04 -2.01 -7.23
C ILE A 230 1.16 -3.27 -7.38
N VAL A 231 1.59 -4.35 -6.76
CA VAL A 231 0.83 -5.60 -6.64
C VAL A 231 -0.06 -5.57 -5.41
N GLY A 232 -1.37 -5.76 -5.59
CA GLY A 232 -2.31 -5.98 -4.51
C GLY A 232 -3.00 -7.33 -4.67
N ILE A 233 -3.20 -8.05 -3.58
CA ILE A 233 -4.00 -9.27 -3.57
C ILE A 233 -5.20 -9.05 -2.66
N LYS A 234 -6.40 -9.19 -3.22
CA LYS A 234 -7.61 -9.34 -2.43
C LYS A 234 -7.85 -10.83 -2.19
N PRO A 235 -7.57 -11.36 -1.01
CA PRO A 235 -7.81 -12.76 -0.71
C PRO A 235 -9.30 -13.09 -0.73
N THR A 236 -9.61 -14.38 -0.87
CA THR A 236 -10.96 -14.88 -0.58
C THR A 236 -11.35 -14.55 0.86
N VAL A 237 -12.59 -14.13 1.10
CA VAL A 237 -13.09 -13.82 2.44
C VAL A 237 -12.93 -15.03 3.34
N GLY A 238 -12.21 -14.84 4.46
CA GLY A 238 -11.87 -15.89 5.41
C GLY A 238 -10.49 -16.53 5.19
N LEU A 239 -9.73 -16.19 4.14
CA LEU A 239 -8.32 -16.61 4.04
C LEU A 239 -7.46 -15.90 5.10
N TRP A 240 -7.69 -14.62 5.31
CA TRP A 240 -7.20 -13.84 6.45
C TRP A 240 -8.36 -13.51 7.37
N SER A 241 -8.14 -13.58 8.67
CA SER A 241 -9.13 -13.16 9.66
C SER A 241 -9.35 -11.65 9.61
N ARG A 242 -10.59 -11.26 9.93
CA ARG A 242 -11.04 -9.87 10.03
C ARG A 242 -11.17 -9.40 11.49
N SER A 243 -10.83 -10.26 12.46
CA SER A 243 -10.89 -9.89 13.88
C SER A 243 -9.93 -8.74 14.18
N GLY A 244 -10.43 -7.73 14.91
CA GLY A 244 -9.68 -6.51 15.21
C GLY A 244 -9.50 -5.56 14.01
N ILE A 245 -10.36 -5.66 12.97
CA ILE A 245 -10.41 -4.69 11.86
C ILE A 245 -11.70 -3.92 11.93
N VAL A 246 -11.62 -2.58 11.81
CA VAL A 246 -12.83 -1.74 11.71
C VAL A 246 -13.62 -2.16 10.46
N PRO A 247 -14.86 -2.66 10.61
CA PRO A 247 -15.57 -3.31 9.52
C PRO A 247 -16.32 -2.34 8.60
N ILE A 248 -16.61 -2.82 7.39
CA ILE A 248 -17.73 -2.35 6.58
C ILE A 248 -18.77 -3.48 6.50
N SER A 249 -18.35 -4.67 6.07
CA SER A 249 -19.27 -5.77 5.77
C SER A 249 -18.63 -7.11 6.13
N TYR A 250 -19.16 -7.78 7.14
CA TYR A 250 -18.62 -9.07 7.59
C TYR A 250 -18.75 -10.19 6.54
N THR A 251 -19.61 -10.02 5.53
CA THR A 251 -19.72 -11.01 4.44
C THR A 251 -18.78 -10.74 3.28
N GLN A 252 -18.19 -9.52 3.17
CA GLN A 252 -17.42 -9.10 2.01
C GLN A 252 -16.00 -8.60 2.33
N ASP A 253 -15.75 -8.18 3.58
CA ASP A 253 -14.47 -7.62 3.98
C ASP A 253 -13.35 -8.66 3.99
N THR A 254 -12.17 -8.23 3.61
CA THR A 254 -10.91 -8.94 3.82
C THR A 254 -9.77 -7.96 4.02
N ALA A 255 -8.70 -8.37 4.71
CA ALA A 255 -7.40 -7.72 4.61
C ALA A 255 -6.55 -8.46 3.56
N GLY A 256 -5.52 -7.80 3.06
CA GLY A 256 -4.64 -8.42 2.08
C GLY A 256 -3.35 -7.67 1.83
N PRO A 257 -2.36 -8.35 1.21
CA PRO A 257 -1.03 -7.82 0.97
C PRO A 257 -0.99 -6.80 -0.15
N MET A 258 -0.11 -5.82 0.02
CA MET A 258 0.26 -4.81 -0.97
C MET A 258 1.80 -4.72 -1.01
N ALA A 259 2.39 -4.97 -2.18
CA ALA A 259 3.83 -5.09 -2.35
C ALA A 259 4.29 -4.61 -3.73
N ARG A 260 5.59 -4.39 -3.92
CA ARG A 260 6.15 -4.06 -5.24
C ARG A 260 6.23 -5.27 -6.16
N THR A 261 6.46 -6.45 -5.60
CA THR A 261 6.60 -7.70 -6.37
C THR A 261 5.51 -8.72 -6.03
N VAL A 262 5.20 -9.61 -6.98
CA VAL A 262 4.29 -10.74 -6.75
C VAL A 262 4.85 -11.69 -5.69
N ARG A 263 6.17 -11.89 -5.65
CA ARG A 263 6.83 -12.74 -4.66
C ARG A 263 6.64 -12.20 -3.24
N ASP A 264 6.88 -10.91 -3.02
CA ASP A 264 6.70 -10.29 -1.70
C ASP A 264 5.23 -10.31 -1.26
N ALA A 265 4.30 -10.08 -2.20
CA ALA A 265 2.87 -10.23 -1.92
C ALA A 265 2.50 -11.67 -1.53
N ALA A 266 3.11 -12.68 -2.16
CA ALA A 266 2.89 -14.10 -1.85
C ALA A 266 3.50 -14.49 -0.49
N ILE A 267 4.69 -13.99 -0.14
CA ILE A 267 5.30 -14.18 1.19
C ILE A 267 4.39 -13.60 2.26
N LEU A 268 3.99 -12.34 2.10
CA LEU A 268 3.11 -11.67 3.06
C LEU A 268 1.75 -12.37 3.17
N LEU A 269 1.19 -12.85 2.03
CA LEU A 269 -0.07 -13.60 2.01
C LEU A 269 0.01 -14.83 2.91
N GLY A 270 1.07 -15.64 2.76
CA GLY A 270 1.26 -16.86 3.55
C GLY A 270 1.47 -16.61 5.04
N ALA A 271 2.25 -15.58 5.38
CA ALA A 271 2.62 -15.27 6.75
C ALA A 271 1.40 -14.97 7.67
N VAL A 272 0.30 -14.47 7.10
CA VAL A 272 -0.88 -14.04 7.88
C VAL A 272 -2.02 -15.06 7.83
N THR A 273 -1.95 -16.08 6.96
CA THR A 273 -3.00 -17.11 6.87
C THR A 273 -3.12 -17.93 8.16
N GLY A 274 -4.30 -18.47 8.41
CA GLY A 274 -4.57 -19.36 9.52
C GLY A 274 -6.02 -19.31 9.99
N ILE A 275 -6.35 -20.23 10.92
CA ILE A 275 -7.67 -20.31 11.54
C ILE A 275 -7.71 -19.46 12.79
N ASP A 276 -8.64 -18.52 12.83
CA ASP A 276 -8.94 -17.68 13.98
C ASP A 276 -10.32 -18.03 14.53
N SER A 277 -10.36 -18.47 15.78
CA SER A 277 -11.63 -18.81 16.47
C SER A 277 -12.58 -17.61 16.61
N SER A 278 -12.04 -16.39 16.57
CA SER A 278 -12.80 -15.14 16.66
C SER A 278 -13.43 -14.75 15.32
N ASP A 279 -13.00 -15.36 14.20
CA ASP A 279 -13.58 -15.18 12.87
C ASP A 279 -13.90 -16.53 12.21
N GLN A 280 -15.14 -16.99 12.39
CA GLN A 280 -15.60 -18.28 11.89
C GLN A 280 -15.44 -18.46 10.37
N LYS A 281 -15.32 -17.37 9.59
CA LYS A 281 -15.06 -17.47 8.15
C LYS A 281 -13.72 -18.12 7.83
N THR A 282 -12.74 -17.99 8.72
CA THR A 282 -11.44 -18.64 8.55
C THR A 282 -11.53 -20.16 8.58
N SER A 283 -12.48 -20.71 9.30
CA SER A 283 -12.74 -22.16 9.39
C SER A 283 -13.39 -22.72 8.12
N SER A 284 -14.10 -21.90 7.33
CA SER A 284 -14.75 -22.32 6.08
C SER A 284 -13.76 -22.78 5.02
N GLY A 285 -12.51 -22.28 5.09
CA GLY A 285 -11.39 -22.66 4.22
C GLY A 285 -10.44 -23.69 4.84
N SER A 286 -10.83 -24.33 5.94
CA SER A 286 -10.00 -25.30 6.66
C SER A 286 -9.39 -26.33 5.73
N GLY A 287 -8.04 -26.39 5.68
CA GLY A 287 -7.30 -27.26 4.78
C GLY A 287 -7.01 -26.69 3.39
N ASN A 288 -7.57 -25.54 3.01
CA ASN A 288 -7.39 -24.91 1.69
C ASN A 288 -6.54 -23.65 1.74
N PHE A 289 -5.65 -23.51 2.71
CA PHE A 289 -4.68 -22.42 2.76
C PHE A 289 -3.24 -22.94 2.89
N HIS A 290 -2.28 -22.13 2.44
CA HIS A 290 -0.86 -22.43 2.50
C HIS A 290 -0.13 -21.36 3.30
N GLN A 291 0.89 -21.75 4.06
CA GLN A 291 1.76 -20.79 4.74
C GLN A 291 2.84 -20.23 3.79
N ASP A 292 3.09 -20.92 2.70
CA ASP A 292 3.98 -20.47 1.62
C ASP A 292 3.25 -20.50 0.28
N TYR A 293 2.88 -19.33 -0.24
CA TYR A 293 2.30 -19.17 -1.57
C TYR A 293 3.36 -18.97 -2.65
N THR A 294 4.64 -18.82 -2.32
CA THR A 294 5.70 -18.70 -3.33
C THR A 294 5.91 -20.00 -4.12
N GLN A 295 5.51 -21.14 -3.56
CA GLN A 295 5.54 -22.45 -4.22
C GLN A 295 4.72 -22.50 -5.54
N PHE A 296 3.76 -21.57 -5.68
CA PHE A 296 2.91 -21.47 -6.89
C PHE A 296 3.48 -20.52 -7.95
N LEU A 297 4.57 -19.82 -7.68
CA LEU A 297 5.22 -18.91 -8.61
C LEU A 297 6.06 -19.73 -9.61
N LYS A 298 5.49 -19.99 -10.78
CA LYS A 298 6.11 -20.78 -11.86
C LYS A 298 6.25 -19.93 -13.11
N GLU A 299 7.44 -19.87 -13.69
CA GLU A 299 7.72 -19.13 -14.93
C GLU A 299 6.84 -19.62 -16.11
N THR A 300 6.58 -20.93 -16.17
CA THR A 300 5.74 -21.56 -17.19
C THR A 300 4.24 -21.64 -16.78
N GLY A 301 3.85 -20.93 -15.75
CA GLY A 301 2.52 -21.05 -15.13
C GLY A 301 1.34 -20.69 -16.04
N LEU A 302 1.58 -19.96 -17.12
CA LEU A 302 0.56 -19.55 -18.10
C LEU A 302 0.32 -20.59 -19.21
N ASN A 303 1.24 -21.52 -19.44
CA ASN A 303 1.13 -22.49 -20.50
C ASN A 303 -0.12 -23.37 -20.35
N GLY A 304 -0.96 -23.42 -21.38
CA GLY A 304 -2.21 -24.17 -21.40
C GLY A 304 -3.32 -23.64 -20.48
N LYS A 305 -3.16 -22.44 -19.90
CA LYS A 305 -4.20 -21.82 -19.07
C LYS A 305 -5.22 -21.10 -19.93
N ARG A 306 -6.51 -21.26 -19.57
CA ARG A 306 -7.61 -20.53 -20.17
C ARG A 306 -7.88 -19.27 -19.38
N ILE A 307 -7.81 -18.09 -20.03
CA ILE A 307 -7.97 -16.78 -19.41
C ILE A 307 -9.12 -16.04 -20.09
N GLY A 308 -10.17 -15.70 -19.34
CA GLY A 308 -11.27 -14.86 -19.81
C GLY A 308 -10.80 -13.40 -19.95
N TYR A 309 -11.07 -12.79 -21.09
CA TYR A 309 -10.84 -11.38 -21.34
C TYR A 309 -12.17 -10.67 -21.56
N LEU A 310 -12.54 -9.79 -20.61
CA LEU A 310 -13.80 -9.07 -20.64
C LEU A 310 -13.69 -7.82 -21.52
N LYS A 311 -14.50 -7.76 -22.59
CA LYS A 311 -14.45 -6.67 -23.60
C LYS A 311 -15.31 -5.46 -23.26
N THR A 312 -16.21 -5.53 -22.28
CA THR A 312 -17.15 -4.44 -21.95
C THR A 312 -16.51 -3.12 -21.56
N GLU A 313 -15.23 -3.14 -21.19
CA GLU A 313 -14.47 -1.95 -20.80
C GLU A 313 -13.61 -1.36 -21.93
N GLU A 314 -13.56 -2.02 -23.09
CA GLU A 314 -12.82 -1.51 -24.27
C GLU A 314 -13.45 -0.23 -24.83
N GLY A 315 -12.61 0.64 -25.37
CA GLY A 315 -13.03 1.90 -25.98
C GLY A 315 -13.27 3.06 -25.01
N LYS A 316 -13.18 2.81 -23.69
CA LYS A 316 -13.37 3.86 -22.69
C LYS A 316 -12.15 4.75 -22.51
N HIS A 317 -10.93 4.21 -22.67
CA HIS A 317 -9.70 4.96 -22.52
C HIS A 317 -8.54 4.36 -23.32
N HIS A 318 -8.17 4.98 -24.44
CA HIS A 318 -7.20 4.46 -25.42
C HIS A 318 -5.84 4.02 -24.84
N LYS A 319 -5.31 4.69 -23.79
CA LYS A 319 -4.05 4.29 -23.15
C LYS A 319 -4.22 3.00 -22.34
N VAL A 320 -5.35 2.86 -21.65
CA VAL A 320 -5.68 1.64 -20.90
C VAL A 320 -5.87 0.48 -21.88
N ASP A 321 -6.62 0.69 -22.96
CA ASP A 321 -6.83 -0.32 -24.01
C ASP A 321 -5.51 -0.79 -24.60
N THR A 322 -4.60 0.14 -24.89
CA THR A 322 -3.24 -0.19 -25.40
C THR A 322 -2.48 -1.09 -24.44
N LEU A 323 -2.53 -0.81 -23.13
CA LEU A 323 -1.88 -1.64 -22.10
C LEU A 323 -2.54 -3.02 -22.01
N MET A 324 -3.87 -3.08 -22.05
CA MET A 324 -4.62 -4.35 -22.01
C MET A 324 -4.33 -5.21 -23.24
N TYR A 325 -4.29 -4.64 -24.44
CA TYR A 325 -3.91 -5.40 -25.65
C TYR A 325 -2.48 -5.94 -25.59
N ARG A 326 -1.54 -5.15 -25.03
CA ARG A 326 -0.17 -5.64 -24.79
C ARG A 326 -0.14 -6.80 -23.80
N ALA A 327 -0.89 -6.69 -22.70
CA ALA A 327 -1.00 -7.75 -21.70
C ALA A 327 -1.60 -9.03 -22.31
N VAL A 328 -2.72 -8.92 -23.03
CA VAL A 328 -3.35 -10.06 -23.73
C VAL A 328 -2.40 -10.71 -24.71
N ARG A 329 -1.66 -9.91 -25.50
CA ARG A 329 -0.64 -10.43 -26.45
C ARG A 329 0.47 -11.18 -25.69
N TYR A 330 0.96 -10.62 -24.59
CA TYR A 330 1.98 -11.28 -23.77
C TYR A 330 1.48 -12.61 -23.22
N LEU A 331 0.28 -12.67 -22.65
CA LEU A 331 -0.34 -13.88 -22.12
C LEU A 331 -0.47 -14.96 -23.20
N LYS A 332 -0.91 -14.61 -24.43
CA LYS A 332 -0.94 -15.52 -25.59
C LYS A 332 0.46 -16.02 -25.93
N GLY A 333 1.45 -15.14 -25.95
CA GLY A 333 2.86 -15.49 -26.21
C GLY A 333 3.47 -16.45 -25.17
N GLN A 334 2.95 -16.46 -23.94
CA GLN A 334 3.33 -17.38 -22.88
C GLN A 334 2.51 -18.69 -22.88
N GLY A 335 1.73 -18.94 -23.92
CA GLY A 335 0.98 -20.18 -24.11
C GLY A 335 -0.40 -20.21 -23.45
N ALA A 336 -0.94 -19.06 -23.02
CA ALA A 336 -2.31 -18.99 -22.52
C ALA A 336 -3.32 -18.93 -23.68
N GLU A 337 -4.45 -19.61 -23.52
CA GLU A 337 -5.65 -19.48 -24.35
C GLU A 337 -6.49 -18.31 -23.84
N ILE A 338 -6.73 -17.28 -24.66
CA ILE A 338 -7.58 -16.13 -24.29
C ILE A 338 -8.99 -16.36 -24.83
N ILE A 339 -9.96 -16.31 -23.93
CA ILE A 339 -11.39 -16.42 -24.23
C ILE A 339 -12.01 -15.05 -24.06
N GLU A 340 -12.44 -14.45 -25.16
CA GLU A 340 -13.12 -13.15 -25.12
C GLU A 340 -14.55 -13.31 -24.58
N LEU A 341 -14.91 -12.44 -23.63
CA LEU A 341 -16.19 -12.42 -22.94
C LEU A 341 -16.87 -11.07 -23.14
N GLU A 342 -18.12 -11.07 -23.58
CA GLU A 342 -18.93 -9.86 -23.69
C GLU A 342 -19.54 -9.46 -22.34
N LYS A 343 -19.75 -10.41 -21.43
CA LYS A 343 -20.30 -10.21 -20.08
C LYS A 343 -19.82 -11.29 -19.13
N LEU A 344 -19.74 -10.97 -17.84
CA LEU A 344 -19.38 -11.95 -16.79
C LEU A 344 -20.59 -12.73 -16.26
N VAL A 345 -21.73 -12.07 -16.12
CA VAL A 345 -22.96 -12.65 -15.50
C VAL A 345 -24.19 -12.11 -16.20
N GLU A 346 -25.22 -12.92 -16.29
CA GLU A 346 -26.56 -12.46 -16.70
C GLU A 346 -27.30 -11.87 -15.50
N GLY A 347 -27.80 -10.64 -15.62
CA GLY A 347 -28.49 -9.91 -14.56
C GLY A 347 -27.58 -8.97 -13.77
N THR A 348 -28.16 -8.11 -12.94
CA THR A 348 -27.47 -7.16 -12.08
C THR A 348 -27.54 -7.60 -10.62
N PRO A 349 -26.57 -8.36 -10.09
CA PRO A 349 -26.55 -8.75 -8.69
C PRO A 349 -26.34 -7.55 -7.74
N TYR A 350 -26.07 -6.36 -8.28
CA TYR A 350 -25.67 -5.18 -7.51
C TYR A 350 -26.79 -4.45 -6.77
N ASN A 351 -28.05 -4.63 -7.14
CA ASN A 351 -29.16 -3.84 -6.58
C ASN A 351 -29.37 -4.00 -5.06
N ASN A 352 -28.94 -5.11 -4.48
CA ASN A 352 -29.08 -5.36 -3.04
C ASN A 352 -27.75 -5.23 -2.27
N SER A 353 -26.62 -5.16 -2.96
CA SER A 353 -25.31 -5.21 -2.32
C SER A 353 -25.04 -3.98 -1.46
N THR A 354 -25.33 -2.76 -1.94
CA THR A 354 -25.24 -1.53 -1.15
C THR A 354 -26.13 -1.54 0.09
N LYS A 355 -27.29 -2.15 -0.01
CA LYS A 355 -28.22 -2.31 1.12
C LYS A 355 -27.61 -3.24 2.17
N VAL A 356 -27.06 -4.39 1.74
CA VAL A 356 -26.35 -5.32 2.64
C VAL A 356 -25.21 -4.59 3.35
N LEU A 357 -24.36 -3.86 2.62
CA LEU A 357 -23.27 -3.07 3.21
C LEU A 357 -23.76 -2.11 4.28
N ALA A 358 -24.86 -1.38 4.05
CA ALA A 358 -25.38 -0.40 5.01
C ALA A 358 -25.82 -1.06 6.33
N TYR A 359 -26.50 -2.21 6.26
CA TYR A 359 -26.92 -2.94 7.46
C TYR A 359 -25.72 -3.55 8.19
N GLU A 360 -24.82 -4.19 7.46
CA GLU A 360 -23.62 -4.83 8.05
C GLU A 360 -22.67 -3.81 8.63
N PHE A 361 -22.52 -2.63 8.02
CA PHE A 361 -21.71 -1.53 8.56
C PHE A 361 -22.23 -1.05 9.92
N LYS A 362 -23.55 -0.80 10.02
CA LYS A 362 -24.18 -0.39 11.27
C LYS A 362 -23.98 -1.43 12.38
N ASP A 363 -24.26 -2.70 12.09
CA ASP A 363 -24.14 -3.79 13.06
C ASP A 363 -22.68 -4.05 13.42
N GLY A 364 -21.79 -4.06 12.42
CA GLY A 364 -20.37 -4.26 12.60
C GLY A 364 -19.71 -3.17 13.45
N LEU A 365 -20.01 -1.89 13.20
CA LEU A 365 -19.50 -0.79 14.02
C LEU A 365 -19.99 -0.87 15.46
N LYS A 366 -21.28 -1.22 15.68
CA LYS A 366 -21.78 -1.42 17.04
C LYS A 366 -20.98 -2.48 17.80
N LYS A 367 -20.69 -3.61 17.13
CA LYS A 367 -19.89 -4.69 17.72
C LYS A 367 -18.44 -4.27 17.93
N TYR A 368 -17.85 -3.57 16.97
CA TYR A 368 -16.49 -3.07 17.06
C TYR A 368 -16.32 -2.10 18.25
N PHE A 369 -17.20 -1.10 18.38
CA PHE A 369 -17.15 -0.16 19.52
C PHE A 369 -17.40 -0.84 20.87
N ALA A 370 -18.18 -1.92 20.92
CA ALA A 370 -18.35 -2.68 22.14
C ALA A 370 -17.12 -3.53 22.53
N SER A 371 -16.15 -3.70 21.62
CA SER A 371 -14.90 -4.43 21.84
C SER A 371 -13.71 -3.54 22.21
N LEU A 372 -13.88 -2.21 22.15
CA LEU A 372 -12.91 -1.22 22.59
C LEU A 372 -13.04 -0.95 24.09
#